data_fb385a2fca93348e73e35d75a8aa8a8e
#
_entry.id   fb385a2fca93348e73e35d75a8aa8a8e
#
_cell.length_a   1.000
_cell.length_b   1.000
_cell.length_c   1.000
_cell.angle_alpha   90.00
_cell.angle_beta   90.00
_cell.angle_gamma   90.00
#
_symmetry.space_group_name_H-M   'P 1'
#
loop_
_entity.id
_entity.type
_entity.pdbx_description
1 polymer ?
#
loop_
_entity_poly.entity_id
_entity_poly.type
_entity_poly.pdbx_seq_one_letter_code
_entity_poly.pdbx_strand_id
1 'polypeptide(L)'
;MPYSQQPRSSRPASSQRARQARTSQRQRRQSVSVSGAGRPPRNDGSGEYSLRGQRVNLNRRSILSGYNPRALAVLAAGIIILILLIVGITSCVRGCTAPKKETVEATQNENGIATGISAELSKSLETQLATGDNWKTIAKNADKYSNERTIELALEDPAAVDFVAKVPTASKEAQTYSDTVTQNTVPLLYSYDTRWGFVDYAGAPLGVTGSGPTALAMAYMSLTGKNDQTPATIAKLATDNNYATGDAFTDLSFFSDKAKDLGLSAESVDASMEEITGSLKNNHPIIVLANDNTFTKHQHYVVLASLNTDGTVNVYDPTNSLVSTRPWAAQTILGYTSSKMMVMHAASQDSQDAQGSKDSKDSQEGSNTSKSSSGSNISSTSSKDSKSNASN
;
A
#
# COMPACT_ATOMS: atom_id res chain seq x y z
N MET A 1 -5.35 68.70 11.23
CA MET A 1 -6.08 69.64 10.38
C MET A 1 -5.44 69.76 9.03
N PRO A 2 -6.16 69.94 7.91
CA PRO A 2 -7.57 69.51 7.64
C PRO A 2 -7.68 68.63 6.39
N TYR A 3 -8.76 67.87 6.26
CA TYR A 3 -9.81 67.82 5.24
C TYR A 3 -9.35 67.74 3.78
N SER A 4 -9.87 66.95 2.90
CA SER A 4 -11.26 66.69 2.54
C SER A 4 -11.30 65.68 1.37
N GLN A 5 -12.22 64.85 1.34
CA GLN A 5 -13.41 64.61 0.51
C GLN A 5 -13.27 63.63 -0.65
N GLN A 6 -14.10 62.60 -0.53
CA GLN A 6 -14.68 61.85 -1.64
C GLN A 6 -15.49 62.75 -2.59
N PRO A 7 -15.76 62.27 -3.81
CA PRO A 7 -17.18 62.05 -4.12
C PRO A 7 -17.52 60.72 -4.78
N ARG A 8 -18.78 60.43 -4.57
CA ARG A 8 -19.66 59.38 -4.98
C ARG A 8 -20.03 59.40 -6.49
N SER A 9 -20.63 58.23 -6.83
CA SER A 9 -21.70 58.01 -7.83
C SER A 9 -21.24 57.85 -9.26
N SER A 10 -21.72 56.86 -10.03
CA SER A 10 -23.09 56.53 -10.31
C SER A 10 -23.18 55.20 -11.08
N ARG A 11 -24.18 54.40 -10.75
CA ARG A 11 -24.83 53.46 -11.72
C ARG A 11 -25.74 54.26 -12.68
N PRO A 12 -26.09 53.69 -13.88
CA PRO A 12 -27.32 52.92 -14.05
C PRO A 12 -27.16 51.74 -15.04
N ALA A 13 -27.83 50.69 -14.78
CA ALA A 13 -29.00 49.98 -15.27
C ALA A 13 -29.36 50.17 -16.76
N SER A 14 -29.60 49.03 -17.40
CA SER A 14 -30.67 48.62 -18.30
C SER A 14 -30.13 47.63 -19.33
N SER A 15 -30.61 46.45 -19.37
CA SER A 15 -31.83 45.86 -19.92
C SER A 15 -31.69 45.43 -21.38
N GLN A 16 -32.08 44.24 -21.58
CA GLN A 16 -32.86 43.64 -22.65
C GLN A 16 -32.20 42.43 -23.34
N ARG A 17 -32.74 41.26 -23.05
CA ARG A 17 -33.57 40.42 -23.94
C ARG A 17 -32.92 39.99 -25.25
N ALA A 18 -32.61 38.73 -25.38
CA ALA A 18 -33.01 37.95 -26.56
C ALA A 18 -33.36 36.51 -26.15
N ARG A 19 -34.65 36.22 -26.33
CA ARG A 19 -35.23 34.87 -26.38
C ARG A 19 -34.97 34.32 -27.78
N GLN A 20 -34.84 33.03 -27.88
CA GLN A 20 -35.16 32.08 -28.97
C GLN A 20 -34.10 31.00 -28.97
N ALA A 21 -34.33 29.73 -29.13
CA ALA A 21 -35.51 29.00 -29.58
C ALA A 21 -35.42 27.56 -29.03
N ARG A 22 -36.54 27.06 -28.58
CA ARG A 22 -36.77 25.62 -28.36
C ARG A 22 -36.87 24.93 -29.72
N THR A 23 -36.14 23.82 -29.88
CA THR A 23 -36.52 22.83 -30.87
C THR A 23 -36.57 21.47 -30.20
N SER A 24 -37.78 21.01 -30.02
CA SER A 24 -38.16 19.68 -29.61
C SER A 24 -37.89 18.68 -30.73
N GLN A 25 -37.15 17.63 -30.47
CA GLN A 25 -37.24 16.43 -31.27
C GLN A 25 -37.74 15.26 -30.39
N ARG A 26 -39.01 15.01 -30.66
CA ARG A 26 -39.83 13.92 -30.18
C ARG A 26 -39.42 12.67 -30.98
N GLN A 27 -38.71 11.71 -30.39
CA GLN A 27 -38.55 10.41 -31.02
C GLN A 27 -39.54 9.39 -30.40
N ARG A 28 -40.36 8.88 -31.28
CA ARG A 28 -41.40 7.89 -31.15
C ARG A 28 -40.90 6.65 -30.39
N ARG A 29 -41.62 6.31 -29.33
CA ARG A 29 -41.68 4.96 -28.82
C ARG A 29 -42.49 4.09 -29.79
N GLN A 30 -41.88 3.06 -30.36
CA GLN A 30 -42.60 1.91 -30.91
C GLN A 30 -42.56 0.79 -29.87
N SER A 31 -43.71 0.50 -29.33
CA SER A 31 -44.02 -0.69 -28.56
C SER A 31 -44.13 -1.89 -29.50
N VAL A 32 -43.32 -2.89 -29.30
CA VAL A 32 -43.51 -4.21 -29.88
C VAL A 32 -43.92 -5.17 -28.77
N SER A 33 -45.15 -5.63 -28.85
CA SER A 33 -45.72 -6.68 -28.05
C SER A 33 -45.08 -8.02 -28.44
N VAL A 34 -44.63 -8.80 -27.44
CA VAL A 34 -44.24 -10.19 -27.63
C VAL A 34 -45.19 -11.08 -26.82
N SER A 35 -46.06 -11.74 -27.51
CA SER A 35 -46.74 -12.94 -27.05
C SER A 35 -46.03 -14.16 -27.67
N GLY A 36 -45.74 -15.18 -26.90
CA GLY A 36 -45.31 -16.45 -27.45
C GLY A 36 -44.52 -17.31 -26.45
N ALA A 37 -45.21 -18.12 -25.70
CA ALA A 37 -44.58 -19.21 -24.91
C ALA A 37 -43.99 -20.26 -25.87
N GLY A 38 -42.69 -20.50 -25.78
CA GLY A 38 -41.97 -21.52 -26.52
C GLY A 38 -41.00 -22.26 -25.60
N ARG A 39 -41.03 -23.59 -25.66
CA ARG A 39 -40.22 -24.55 -24.93
C ARG A 39 -38.73 -24.22 -24.91
N PRO A 40 -37.99 -24.63 -23.85
CA PRO A 40 -36.56 -24.41 -23.80
C PRO A 40 -35.84 -25.31 -24.83
N PRO A 41 -34.88 -24.76 -25.57
CA PRO A 41 -34.02 -25.55 -26.44
C PRO A 41 -32.97 -26.32 -25.64
N ARG A 42 -32.66 -27.49 -26.12
CA ARG A 42 -31.58 -28.37 -25.63
C ARG A 42 -30.23 -27.66 -25.71
N ASN A 43 -29.46 -27.83 -24.67
CA ASN A 43 -28.11 -27.35 -24.52
C ASN A 43 -27.17 -28.06 -25.50
N ASP A 44 -26.75 -27.39 -26.56
CA ASP A 44 -25.80 -27.88 -27.57
C ASP A 44 -24.37 -27.30 -27.40
N GLY A 45 -24.03 -26.79 -26.22
CA GLY A 45 -22.65 -26.48 -25.85
C GLY A 45 -22.03 -25.23 -26.47
N SER A 46 -22.83 -24.33 -27.06
CA SER A 46 -22.32 -23.00 -27.47
C SER A 46 -22.71 -21.94 -26.44
N GLY A 47 -21.73 -21.44 -25.68
CA GLY A 47 -21.94 -20.36 -24.72
C GLY A 47 -21.79 -18.99 -25.37
N GLU A 48 -22.84 -18.18 -25.30
CA GLU A 48 -22.76 -16.75 -25.63
C GLU A 48 -22.45 -15.93 -24.37
N TYR A 49 -21.41 -15.10 -24.45
CA TYR A 49 -21.09 -14.11 -23.42
C TYR A 49 -21.20 -12.71 -23.97
N SER A 50 -21.80 -11.81 -23.20
CA SER A 50 -21.98 -10.41 -23.58
C SER A 50 -21.06 -9.52 -22.76
N LEU A 51 -20.17 -8.79 -23.42
CA LEU A 51 -19.40 -7.71 -22.84
C LEU A 51 -19.78 -6.39 -23.55
N ARG A 52 -20.30 -5.42 -22.81
CA ARG A 52 -20.69 -4.08 -23.28
C ARG A 52 -21.70 -4.06 -24.43
N GLY A 53 -22.71 -4.89 -24.37
CA GLY A 53 -23.79 -4.86 -25.37
C GLY A 53 -23.45 -5.45 -26.74
N GLN A 54 -22.26 -6.01 -26.93
CA GLN A 54 -21.91 -6.79 -28.12
C GLN A 54 -21.88 -8.27 -27.79
N ARG A 55 -22.65 -9.05 -28.52
CA ARG A 55 -22.65 -10.51 -28.41
C ARG A 55 -21.46 -11.07 -29.17
N VAL A 56 -20.55 -11.71 -28.46
CA VAL A 56 -19.42 -12.43 -29.07
C VAL A 56 -19.79 -13.91 -29.15
N ASN A 57 -19.88 -14.43 -30.33
CA ASN A 57 -20.15 -15.85 -30.60
C ASN A 57 -18.83 -16.62 -30.55
N LEU A 58 -18.57 -17.31 -29.43
CA LEU A 58 -17.41 -18.19 -29.29
C LEU A 58 -17.72 -19.57 -29.85
N ASN A 59 -17.67 -19.71 -31.18
CA ASN A 59 -17.75 -21.02 -31.82
C ASN A 59 -16.39 -21.73 -31.58
N ARG A 60 -16.39 -22.72 -30.69
CA ARG A 60 -15.26 -23.63 -30.43
C ARG A 60 -15.02 -24.60 -31.60
N ARG A 61 -14.97 -24.11 -32.81
CA ARG A 61 -14.35 -24.91 -33.88
C ARG A 61 -12.89 -24.54 -33.93
N SER A 62 -12.08 -25.51 -33.61
CA SER A 62 -10.63 -25.40 -33.50
C SER A 62 -10.04 -24.61 -34.68
N ILE A 63 -9.14 -23.68 -34.37
CA ILE A 63 -8.32 -22.97 -35.34
C ILE A 63 -7.59 -23.92 -36.32
N LEU A 64 -7.64 -25.22 -36.03
CA LEU A 64 -6.96 -26.29 -36.78
C LEU A 64 -7.88 -27.02 -37.79
N SER A 65 -9.14 -26.64 -37.98
CA SER A 65 -10.06 -27.39 -38.88
C SER A 65 -9.83 -27.17 -40.39
N GLY A 66 -8.85 -26.34 -40.75
CA GLY A 66 -8.47 -26.08 -42.14
C GLY A 66 -7.14 -26.70 -42.58
N TYR A 67 -6.42 -27.38 -41.69
CA TYR A 67 -5.14 -27.97 -42.05
C TYR A 67 -5.25 -29.46 -42.36
N ASN A 68 -4.61 -29.85 -43.44
CA ASN A 68 -4.56 -31.26 -43.84
C ASN A 68 -3.84 -32.05 -42.70
N PRO A 69 -4.45 -33.14 -42.17
CA PRO A 69 -3.89 -33.90 -41.04
C PRO A 69 -2.46 -34.42 -41.30
N ARG A 70 -2.11 -34.62 -42.57
CA ARG A 70 -0.73 -35.00 -42.98
C ARG A 70 0.25 -33.83 -42.81
N ALA A 71 -0.17 -32.59 -43.09
CA ALA A 71 0.67 -31.40 -42.87
C ALA A 71 0.91 -31.12 -41.37
N LEU A 72 -0.12 -31.37 -40.52
CA LEU A 72 0.03 -31.24 -39.08
C LEU A 72 0.97 -32.30 -38.49
N ALA A 73 0.91 -33.53 -39.00
CA ALA A 73 1.82 -34.63 -38.61
C ALA A 73 3.29 -34.32 -38.99
N VAL A 74 3.53 -33.74 -40.17
CA VAL A 74 4.86 -33.35 -40.59
C VAL A 74 5.41 -32.20 -39.73
N LEU A 75 4.57 -31.23 -39.39
CA LEU A 75 4.96 -30.10 -38.55
C LEU A 75 5.25 -30.54 -37.10
N ALA A 76 4.45 -31.46 -36.55
CA ALA A 76 4.70 -32.05 -35.25
C ALA A 76 5.98 -32.90 -35.23
N ALA A 77 6.25 -33.70 -36.29
CA ALA A 77 7.48 -34.46 -36.45
C ALA A 77 8.71 -33.53 -36.56
N GLY A 78 8.60 -32.43 -37.30
CA GLY A 78 9.65 -31.40 -37.41
C GLY A 78 9.98 -30.75 -36.06
N ILE A 79 8.98 -30.44 -35.24
CA ILE A 79 9.18 -29.88 -33.89
C ILE A 79 9.83 -30.91 -32.96
N ILE A 80 9.45 -32.19 -33.04
CA ILE A 80 10.05 -33.26 -32.22
C ILE A 80 11.52 -33.46 -32.62
N ILE A 81 11.84 -33.44 -33.92
CA ILE A 81 13.22 -33.54 -34.40
C ILE A 81 14.04 -32.34 -33.94
N LEU A 82 13.47 -31.14 -33.98
CA LEU A 82 14.14 -29.92 -33.50
C LEU A 82 14.43 -29.98 -31.98
N ILE A 83 13.48 -30.48 -31.18
CA ILE A 83 13.67 -30.71 -29.76
C ILE A 83 14.76 -31.75 -29.51
N LEU A 84 14.74 -32.86 -30.24
CA LEU A 84 15.76 -33.90 -30.11
C LEU A 84 17.17 -33.42 -30.55
N LEU A 85 17.24 -32.55 -31.56
CA LEU A 85 18.51 -31.91 -31.95
C LEU A 85 19.01 -30.95 -30.85
N ILE A 86 18.14 -30.15 -30.25
CA ILE A 86 18.48 -29.26 -29.13
C ILE A 86 18.94 -30.05 -27.91
N VAL A 87 18.24 -31.14 -27.59
CA VAL A 87 18.62 -32.05 -26.48
C VAL A 87 19.90 -32.81 -26.81
N GLY A 88 20.10 -33.24 -28.09
CA GLY A 88 21.30 -33.89 -28.53
C GLY A 88 22.55 -33.01 -28.48
N ILE A 89 22.43 -31.75 -28.85
CA ILE A 89 23.53 -30.76 -28.77
C ILE A 89 23.89 -30.47 -27.32
N THR A 90 22.88 -30.34 -26.44
CA THR A 90 23.11 -30.13 -25.00
C THR A 90 23.68 -31.35 -24.29
N SER A 91 23.46 -32.58 -24.82
CA SER A 91 24.04 -33.81 -24.26
C SER A 91 25.48 -34.07 -24.75
N CYS A 92 25.85 -33.66 -25.95
CA CYS A 92 27.22 -33.79 -26.43
C CYS A 92 28.22 -32.81 -25.76
N VAL A 93 27.78 -31.69 -25.26
CA VAL A 93 28.64 -30.73 -24.54
C VAL A 93 28.89 -31.16 -23.08
N ARG A 94 28.10 -32.13 -22.54
CA ARG A 94 28.25 -32.62 -21.15
C ARG A 94 29.23 -33.77 -20.94
N GLY A 95 29.89 -34.21 -22.00
CA GLY A 95 30.74 -35.42 -21.96
C GLY A 95 32.23 -35.24 -21.71
N CYS A 96 32.79 -34.03 -21.67
CA CYS A 96 34.20 -33.80 -21.38
C CYS A 96 34.43 -32.54 -20.61
N THR A 97 34.38 -32.65 -19.33
CA THR A 97 35.01 -31.92 -18.23
C THR A 97 34.07 -31.87 -17.02
N ALA A 98 34.45 -32.54 -15.96
CA ALA A 98 33.88 -32.26 -14.65
C ALA A 98 34.14 -30.77 -14.38
N PRO A 99 33.10 -29.95 -14.13
CA PRO A 99 33.37 -28.58 -13.75
C PRO A 99 33.95 -28.63 -12.32
N LYS A 100 35.23 -28.30 -12.20
CA LYS A 100 35.76 -27.67 -11.01
C LYS A 100 34.72 -26.65 -10.61
N LYS A 101 34.26 -26.68 -9.38
CA LYS A 101 33.45 -25.65 -8.78
C LYS A 101 34.29 -24.37 -8.79
N GLU A 102 34.29 -23.66 -9.91
CA GLU A 102 34.74 -22.29 -9.96
C GLU A 102 33.66 -21.52 -9.17
N THR A 103 34.02 -21.04 -8.00
CA THR A 103 33.43 -19.85 -7.43
C THR A 103 33.51 -18.83 -8.55
N VAL A 104 32.37 -18.52 -9.17
CA VAL A 104 32.25 -17.40 -10.10
C VAL A 104 32.53 -16.18 -9.22
N GLU A 105 33.80 -15.71 -9.24
CA GLU A 105 34.09 -14.38 -8.74
C GLU A 105 33.21 -13.44 -9.57
N ALA A 106 32.39 -12.62 -8.88
CA ALA A 106 31.58 -11.62 -9.50
C ALA A 106 32.49 -10.78 -10.40
N THR A 107 32.33 -10.91 -11.72
CA THR A 107 33.12 -10.15 -12.69
C THR A 107 32.71 -8.69 -12.53
N GLN A 108 33.64 -7.84 -12.14
CA GLN A 108 33.45 -6.39 -12.08
C GLN A 108 33.80 -5.81 -13.46
N ASN A 109 33.14 -4.71 -13.81
CA ASN A 109 33.54 -3.92 -14.97
C ASN A 109 34.84 -3.14 -14.69
N GLU A 110 35.34 -2.39 -15.70
CA GLU A 110 36.57 -1.59 -15.59
C GLU A 110 36.55 -0.56 -14.46
N ASN A 111 35.34 -0.15 -14.00
CA ASN A 111 35.12 0.82 -12.93
C ASN A 111 34.89 0.17 -11.55
N GLY A 112 35.02 -1.16 -11.45
CA GLY A 112 34.84 -1.91 -10.20
C GLY A 112 33.39 -2.12 -9.78
N ILE A 113 32.42 -1.97 -10.71
CA ILE A 113 31.01 -2.26 -10.49
C ILE A 113 30.74 -3.73 -10.83
N ALA A 114 30.09 -4.45 -9.93
CA ALA A 114 29.70 -5.83 -10.18
C ALA A 114 28.75 -5.93 -11.38
N THR A 115 28.98 -6.96 -12.20
CA THR A 115 28.14 -7.22 -13.38
C THR A 115 26.84 -7.91 -12.98
N GLY A 116 25.81 -7.87 -13.84
CA GLY A 116 24.52 -8.53 -13.58
C GLY A 116 23.39 -7.55 -13.22
N ILE A 117 23.66 -6.25 -13.20
CA ILE A 117 22.67 -5.18 -13.10
C ILE A 117 22.42 -4.52 -14.45
N SER A 118 21.34 -3.74 -14.57
CA SER A 118 21.03 -3.00 -15.79
C SER A 118 22.13 -2.00 -16.16
N ALA A 119 22.30 -1.75 -17.46
CA ALA A 119 23.30 -0.81 -17.96
C ALA A 119 23.04 0.63 -17.49
N GLU A 120 21.77 1.00 -17.33
CA GLU A 120 21.33 2.30 -16.80
C GLU A 120 21.80 2.48 -15.35
N LEU A 121 21.56 1.45 -14.53
CA LEU A 121 21.95 1.46 -13.13
C LEU A 121 23.47 1.48 -12.96
N SER A 122 24.20 0.69 -13.75
CA SER A 122 25.66 0.69 -13.79
C SER A 122 26.21 2.10 -14.09
N LYS A 123 25.67 2.76 -15.12
CA LYS A 123 26.06 4.13 -15.49
C LYS A 123 25.74 5.14 -14.37
N SER A 124 24.62 4.98 -13.70
CA SER A 124 24.24 5.84 -12.57
C SER A 124 25.21 5.68 -11.40
N LEU A 125 25.61 4.43 -11.09
CA LEU A 125 26.61 4.14 -10.07
C LEU A 125 27.99 4.73 -10.39
N GLU A 126 28.43 4.70 -11.65
CA GLU A 126 29.70 5.28 -12.08
C GLU A 126 29.81 6.75 -11.65
N THR A 127 28.73 7.52 -11.74
CA THR A 127 28.71 8.93 -11.36
C THR A 127 28.87 9.14 -9.86
N GLN A 128 28.54 8.13 -9.04
CA GLN A 128 28.57 8.20 -7.59
C GLN A 128 29.89 7.71 -6.97
N LEU A 129 30.71 6.95 -7.70
CA LEU A 129 31.91 6.28 -7.15
C LEU A 129 32.91 7.25 -6.49
N ALA A 130 32.99 8.49 -6.98
CA ALA A 130 33.88 9.52 -6.43
C ALA A 130 33.32 10.21 -5.18
N THR A 131 32.04 10.02 -4.85
CA THR A 131 31.35 10.77 -3.79
C THR A 131 31.53 10.15 -2.41
N GLY A 132 31.90 8.86 -2.30
CA GLY A 132 32.16 8.22 -1.02
C GLY A 132 32.37 6.72 -1.06
N ASP A 133 32.86 6.16 0.04
CA ASP A 133 33.20 4.73 0.13
C ASP A 133 31.96 3.83 0.18
N ASN A 134 30.84 4.32 0.68
CA ASN A 134 29.59 3.58 0.62
C ASN A 134 29.14 3.31 -0.82
N TRP A 135 29.35 4.25 -1.73
CA TRP A 135 29.06 4.05 -3.15
C TRP A 135 29.95 3.01 -3.79
N LYS A 136 31.25 2.98 -3.43
CA LYS A 136 32.16 1.90 -3.88
C LYS A 136 31.71 0.55 -3.33
N THR A 137 31.23 0.51 -2.09
CA THR A 137 30.68 -0.70 -1.46
C THR A 137 29.42 -1.18 -2.17
N ILE A 138 28.50 -0.27 -2.47
CA ILE A 138 27.28 -0.57 -3.25
C ILE A 138 27.65 -1.11 -4.63
N ALA A 139 28.51 -0.42 -5.35
CA ALA A 139 28.95 -0.81 -6.69
C ALA A 139 29.61 -2.20 -6.72
N LYS A 140 30.51 -2.46 -5.78
CA LYS A 140 31.20 -3.75 -5.63
C LYS A 140 30.26 -4.93 -5.35
N ASN A 141 29.14 -4.66 -4.68
CA ASN A 141 28.14 -5.67 -4.30
C ASN A 141 26.84 -5.58 -5.11
N ALA A 142 26.85 -4.88 -6.25
CA ALA A 142 25.64 -4.61 -7.02
C ALA A 142 24.90 -5.90 -7.45
N ASP A 143 25.60 -6.98 -7.67
CA ASP A 143 25.09 -8.32 -7.99
C ASP A 143 24.45 -9.07 -6.79
N LYS A 144 24.62 -8.57 -5.57
CA LYS A 144 24.12 -9.22 -4.35
C LYS A 144 22.77 -8.68 -3.87
N TYR A 145 22.29 -7.61 -4.48
CA TYR A 145 20.97 -7.07 -4.13
C TYR A 145 19.88 -7.90 -4.85
N SER A 146 18.92 -8.38 -4.09
CA SER A 146 17.81 -9.19 -4.60
C SER A 146 16.87 -8.41 -5.54
N ASN A 147 16.92 -7.07 -5.49
CA ASN A 147 16.10 -6.17 -6.29
C ASN A 147 16.89 -4.90 -6.59
N GLU A 148 16.96 -4.50 -7.86
CA GLU A 148 17.66 -3.28 -8.32
C GLU A 148 17.10 -2.00 -7.66
N ARG A 149 15.84 -1.98 -7.26
CA ARG A 149 15.24 -0.87 -6.48
C ARG A 149 16.01 -0.58 -5.19
N THR A 150 16.78 -1.54 -4.66
CA THR A 150 17.65 -1.30 -3.50
C THR A 150 18.75 -0.29 -3.82
N ILE A 151 19.35 -0.38 -4.99
CA ILE A 151 20.37 0.59 -5.44
C ILE A 151 19.70 1.90 -5.84
N GLU A 152 18.55 1.84 -6.50
CA GLU A 152 17.75 3.01 -6.86
C GLU A 152 17.37 3.84 -5.63
N LEU A 153 17.01 3.22 -4.51
CA LEU A 153 16.75 3.91 -3.25
C LEU A 153 17.92 4.81 -2.82
N ALA A 154 19.15 4.33 -2.91
CA ALA A 154 20.32 5.15 -2.58
C ALA A 154 20.55 6.29 -3.59
N LEU A 155 20.20 6.09 -4.87
CA LEU A 155 20.31 7.12 -5.91
C LEU A 155 19.25 8.21 -5.76
N GLU A 156 18.08 7.87 -5.26
CA GLU A 156 16.95 8.79 -5.05
C GLU A 156 17.00 9.52 -3.70
N ASP A 157 17.48 8.84 -2.65
CA ASP A 157 17.59 9.40 -1.31
C ASP A 157 19.01 9.26 -0.74
N PRO A 158 19.80 10.35 -0.66
CA PRO A 158 21.13 10.31 -0.07
C PRO A 158 21.17 9.82 1.38
N ALA A 159 20.08 9.96 2.14
CA ALA A 159 19.99 9.47 3.52
C ALA A 159 19.95 7.92 3.58
N ALA A 160 19.56 7.25 2.52
CA ALA A 160 19.50 5.80 2.44
C ALA A 160 20.84 5.13 2.03
N VAL A 161 21.85 5.88 1.62
CA VAL A 161 23.12 5.34 1.09
C VAL A 161 23.82 4.41 2.09
N ASP A 162 23.89 4.83 3.35
CA ASP A 162 24.51 4.01 4.42
C ASP A 162 23.75 2.71 4.68
N PHE A 163 22.43 2.76 4.66
CA PHE A 163 21.58 1.57 4.74
C PHE A 163 21.84 0.62 3.57
N VAL A 164 21.79 1.13 2.35
CA VAL A 164 21.97 0.32 1.12
C VAL A 164 23.33 -0.37 1.10
N ALA A 165 24.40 0.35 1.48
CA ALA A 165 25.74 -0.22 1.56
C ALA A 165 25.84 -1.42 2.52
N LYS A 166 25.02 -1.45 3.56
CA LYS A 166 25.00 -2.52 4.59
C LYS A 166 24.12 -3.72 4.22
N VAL A 167 23.13 -3.57 3.30
CA VAL A 167 22.17 -4.63 2.96
C VAL A 167 22.81 -5.99 2.70
N PRO A 168 23.93 -6.15 1.94
CA PRO A 168 24.50 -7.46 1.63
C PRO A 168 25.01 -8.24 2.85
N THR A 169 25.27 -7.57 3.97
CA THR A 169 25.93 -8.15 5.15
C THR A 169 25.16 -7.98 6.46
N ALA A 170 24.06 -7.20 6.43
CA ALA A 170 23.28 -6.91 7.64
C ALA A 170 22.49 -8.13 8.14
N SER A 171 22.26 -8.18 9.44
CA SER A 171 21.28 -9.09 10.03
C SER A 171 19.87 -8.69 9.58
N LYS A 172 19.04 -9.69 9.28
CA LYS A 172 17.64 -9.51 8.87
C LYS A 172 16.66 -9.48 10.07
N GLU A 173 17.19 -9.44 11.28
CA GLU A 173 16.39 -9.38 12.49
C GLU A 173 16.00 -7.95 12.85
N ALA A 174 14.72 -7.76 13.18
CA ALA A 174 14.24 -6.47 13.66
C ALA A 174 14.79 -6.16 15.06
N GLN A 175 15.13 -4.89 15.29
CA GLN A 175 15.55 -4.40 16.60
C GLN A 175 14.37 -3.72 17.31
N THR A 176 14.49 -3.60 18.62
CA THR A 176 13.49 -2.92 19.45
C THR A 176 13.41 -1.44 19.12
N TYR A 177 12.19 -0.93 18.99
CA TYR A 177 11.90 0.49 18.88
C TYR A 177 11.42 1.01 20.23
N SER A 178 12.16 1.97 20.79
CA SER A 178 11.90 2.52 22.12
C SER A 178 11.70 4.03 22.13
N ASP A 179 11.64 4.67 20.96
CA ASP A 179 11.44 6.11 20.88
C ASP A 179 10.04 6.46 21.40
N THR A 180 9.94 7.59 22.12
CA THR A 180 8.66 8.08 22.63
C THR A 180 7.81 8.58 21.47
N VAL A 181 6.56 8.16 21.43
CA VAL A 181 5.55 8.67 20.49
C VAL A 181 4.52 9.51 21.24
N THR A 182 3.97 10.51 20.55
CA THR A 182 2.95 11.39 21.11
C THR A 182 1.66 11.18 20.33
N GLN A 183 0.57 10.90 21.06
CA GLN A 183 -0.75 10.74 20.45
C GLN A 183 -1.15 12.02 19.68
N ASN A 184 -1.83 11.85 18.57
CA ASN A 184 -2.21 12.90 17.60
C ASN A 184 -1.02 13.61 16.92
N THR A 185 0.17 13.03 17.00
CA THR A 185 1.35 13.49 16.26
C THR A 185 1.92 12.33 15.45
N VAL A 186 1.91 12.46 14.14
CA VAL A 186 2.47 11.42 13.26
C VAL A 186 3.99 11.44 13.39
N PRO A 187 4.64 10.36 13.86
CA PRO A 187 6.10 10.28 13.85
C PRO A 187 6.59 10.10 12.41
N LEU A 188 7.72 10.71 12.05
CA LEU A 188 8.36 10.45 10.76
C LEU A 188 9.22 9.18 10.89
N LEU A 189 8.82 8.13 10.20
CA LEU A 189 9.57 6.87 10.12
C LEU A 189 9.99 6.60 8.69
N TYR A 190 11.23 6.13 8.52
CA TYR A 190 11.72 5.65 7.23
C TYR A 190 11.72 4.12 7.18
N SER A 191 11.32 3.55 6.06
CA SER A 191 11.34 2.09 5.86
C SER A 191 12.77 1.53 5.91
N TYR A 192 13.76 2.33 5.51
CA TYR A 192 15.19 2.00 5.53
C TYR A 192 15.89 2.28 6.87
N ASP A 193 15.16 2.59 7.94
CA ASP A 193 15.76 2.65 9.28
C ASP A 193 16.37 1.30 9.64
N THR A 194 17.63 1.30 10.10
CA THR A 194 18.40 0.07 10.35
C THR A 194 17.80 -0.83 11.42
N ARG A 195 16.86 -0.33 12.23
CA ARG A 195 16.14 -1.12 13.24
C ARG A 195 15.19 -2.15 12.64
N TRP A 196 14.71 -1.93 11.40
CA TRP A 196 13.79 -2.84 10.72
C TRP A 196 14.04 -2.98 9.22
N GLY A 197 14.75 -2.04 8.59
CA GLY A 197 14.89 -1.95 7.14
C GLY A 197 15.52 -3.17 6.48
N PHE A 198 16.32 -3.96 7.21
CA PHE A 198 16.97 -5.17 6.70
C PHE A 198 16.08 -6.42 6.73
N VAL A 199 14.93 -6.38 7.41
CA VAL A 199 13.96 -7.48 7.45
C VAL A 199 13.44 -7.77 6.05
N ASP A 200 13.31 -9.04 5.67
CA ASP A 200 12.74 -9.40 4.38
C ASP A 200 11.23 -9.11 4.34
N TYR A 201 10.79 -8.40 3.31
CA TYR A 201 9.39 -8.12 3.02
C TYR A 201 9.14 -8.11 1.53
N ALA A 202 8.14 -8.85 1.05
CA ALA A 202 7.78 -8.92 -0.38
C ALA A 202 8.98 -9.22 -1.31
N GLY A 203 9.92 -10.06 -0.87
CA GLY A 203 11.06 -10.54 -1.67
C GLY A 203 12.29 -9.63 -1.70
N ALA A 204 12.30 -8.52 -0.93
CA ALA A 204 13.45 -7.62 -0.79
C ALA A 204 13.52 -7.07 0.65
N PRO A 205 14.55 -6.28 1.01
CA PRO A 205 14.59 -5.61 2.31
C PRO A 205 13.40 -4.67 2.51
N LEU A 206 12.84 -4.65 3.71
CA LEU A 206 11.72 -3.75 4.08
C LEU A 206 12.05 -2.29 3.78
N GLY A 207 13.31 -1.90 3.89
CA GLY A 207 13.77 -0.56 3.52
C GLY A 207 13.42 -0.15 2.10
N VAL A 208 13.23 -1.11 1.19
CA VAL A 208 12.90 -0.90 -0.22
C VAL A 208 11.41 -1.07 -0.50
N THR A 209 10.81 -2.08 0.13
CA THR A 209 9.45 -2.57 -0.19
C THR A 209 8.42 -2.19 0.86
N GLY A 210 8.86 -1.64 2.00
CA GLY A 210 8.05 -1.50 3.20
C GLY A 210 7.31 -0.17 3.36
N SER A 211 7.07 0.60 2.31
CA SER A 211 6.36 1.88 2.42
C SER A 211 4.97 1.73 3.04
N GLY A 212 4.21 0.70 2.65
CA GLY A 212 2.88 0.41 3.21
C GLY A 212 2.92 0.09 4.71
N PRO A 213 3.67 -0.92 5.16
CA PRO A 213 3.84 -1.21 6.59
C PRO A 213 4.32 -0.01 7.40
N THR A 214 5.27 0.78 6.86
CA THR A 214 5.79 1.97 7.55
C THR A 214 4.74 3.07 7.64
N ALA A 215 3.96 3.31 6.59
CA ALA A 215 2.86 4.26 6.60
C ALA A 215 1.80 3.89 7.64
N LEU A 216 1.44 2.60 7.74
CA LEU A 216 0.49 2.15 8.75
C LEU A 216 1.05 2.23 10.17
N ALA A 217 2.35 1.98 10.37
CA ALA A 217 3.01 2.16 11.66
C ALA A 217 2.97 3.62 12.12
N MET A 218 3.22 4.57 11.22
CA MET A 218 3.12 6.01 11.51
C MET A 218 1.70 6.40 11.93
N ALA A 219 0.69 5.93 11.19
CA ALA A 219 -0.71 6.17 11.52
C ALA A 219 -1.11 5.54 12.87
N TYR A 220 -0.70 4.28 13.11
CA TYR A 220 -0.93 3.58 14.37
C TYR A 220 -0.35 4.35 15.57
N MET A 221 0.91 4.71 15.49
CA MET A 221 1.61 5.43 16.55
C MET A 221 0.95 6.78 16.86
N SER A 222 0.54 7.51 15.82
CA SER A 222 -0.16 8.77 15.99
C SER A 222 -1.52 8.60 16.68
N LEU A 223 -2.32 7.64 16.24
CA LEU A 223 -3.70 7.49 16.71
C LEU A 223 -3.78 6.85 18.11
N THR A 224 -2.83 5.97 18.45
CA THR A 224 -2.85 5.23 19.71
C THR A 224 -1.90 5.79 20.78
N GLY A 225 -0.85 6.53 20.40
CA GLY A 225 0.23 6.93 21.27
C GLY A 225 1.13 5.76 21.72
N LYS A 226 1.04 4.59 21.04
CA LYS A 226 1.83 3.40 21.32
C LYS A 226 2.89 3.19 20.25
N ASN A 227 4.01 2.57 20.61
CA ASN A 227 5.15 2.29 19.71
C ASN A 227 5.43 0.79 19.52
N ASP A 228 4.51 -0.08 19.94
CA ASP A 228 4.65 -1.55 19.90
C ASP A 228 4.38 -2.15 18.49
N GLN A 229 3.75 -1.41 17.59
CA GLN A 229 3.56 -1.82 16.21
C GLN A 229 4.55 -1.09 15.31
N THR A 230 5.73 -1.69 15.16
CA THR A 230 6.81 -1.18 14.31
C THR A 230 6.55 -1.50 12.84
N PRO A 231 7.26 -0.86 11.88
CA PRO A 231 7.20 -1.25 10.47
C PRO A 231 7.45 -2.76 10.25
N ALA A 232 8.38 -3.37 11.00
CA ALA A 232 8.63 -4.82 10.90
C ALA A 232 7.46 -5.66 11.41
N THR A 233 6.83 -5.27 12.52
CA THR A 233 5.66 -5.97 13.06
C THR A 233 4.49 -5.93 12.07
N ILE A 234 4.25 -4.77 11.48
CA ILE A 234 3.19 -4.58 10.48
C ILE A 234 3.51 -5.29 9.17
N ALA A 235 4.78 -5.30 8.73
CA ALA A 235 5.22 -6.08 7.57
C ALA A 235 4.97 -7.58 7.75
N LYS A 236 5.23 -8.09 8.95
CA LYS A 236 4.90 -9.47 9.31
C LYS A 236 3.39 -9.72 9.25
N LEU A 237 2.57 -8.83 9.80
CA LEU A 237 1.10 -8.92 9.70
C LEU A 237 0.62 -8.96 8.25
N ALA A 238 1.18 -8.12 7.37
CA ALA A 238 0.86 -8.11 5.95
C ALA A 238 1.26 -9.42 5.25
N THR A 239 2.46 -9.94 5.54
CA THR A 239 2.97 -11.20 4.98
C THR A 239 2.13 -12.39 5.43
N ASP A 240 1.85 -12.52 6.71
CA ASP A 240 1.09 -13.64 7.29
C ASP A 240 -0.36 -13.69 6.74
N ASN A 241 -0.88 -12.58 6.26
CA ASN A 241 -2.23 -12.47 5.70
C ASN A 241 -2.26 -12.28 4.17
N ASN A 242 -1.15 -12.49 3.46
CA ASN A 242 -1.02 -12.44 1.99
C ASN A 242 -1.28 -11.05 1.36
N TYR A 243 -0.99 -9.97 2.08
CA TYR A 243 -1.08 -8.60 1.55
C TYR A 243 0.26 -8.05 1.04
N ALA A 244 1.37 -8.81 1.19
CA ALA A 244 2.70 -8.44 0.70
C ALA A 244 2.81 -8.67 -0.81
N THR A 245 2.08 -7.89 -1.61
CA THR A 245 1.91 -8.08 -3.05
C THR A 245 1.65 -6.75 -3.78
N GLY A 246 1.58 -6.81 -5.11
CA GLY A 246 1.34 -5.64 -5.97
C GLY A 246 2.60 -4.83 -6.26
N ASP A 247 2.46 -3.79 -7.08
CA ASP A 247 3.59 -2.96 -7.55
C ASP A 247 4.15 -2.06 -6.45
N ALA A 248 3.32 -1.71 -5.46
CA ALA A 248 3.72 -1.00 -4.25
C ALA A 248 4.07 -1.95 -3.08
N PHE A 249 4.20 -3.26 -3.34
CA PHE A 249 4.54 -4.32 -2.39
C PHE A 249 3.58 -4.51 -1.20
N THR A 250 2.47 -3.79 -1.18
CA THR A 250 1.41 -3.91 -0.18
C THR A 250 0.08 -3.66 -0.86
N ASP A 251 -0.87 -4.60 -0.74
CA ASP A 251 -2.22 -4.42 -1.28
C ASP A 251 -2.94 -3.28 -0.54
N LEU A 252 -3.66 -2.44 -1.28
CA LEU A 252 -4.39 -1.29 -0.71
C LEU A 252 -5.44 -1.73 0.31
N SER A 253 -6.07 -2.89 0.10
CA SER A 253 -7.08 -3.41 1.02
C SER A 253 -6.52 -3.78 2.40
N PHE A 254 -5.20 -3.96 2.52
CA PHE A 254 -4.53 -4.22 3.79
C PHE A 254 -4.88 -3.18 4.86
N PHE A 255 -4.92 -1.90 4.47
CA PHE A 255 -5.19 -0.82 5.41
C PHE A 255 -6.61 -0.89 5.99
N SER A 256 -7.63 -1.21 5.17
CA SER A 256 -9.01 -1.35 5.64
C SER A 256 -9.25 -2.66 6.39
N ASP A 257 -8.70 -3.76 5.87
CA ASP A 257 -8.98 -5.10 6.38
C ASP A 257 -8.28 -5.36 7.72
N LYS A 258 -7.08 -4.77 7.90
CA LYS A 258 -6.24 -5.01 9.09
C LYS A 258 -6.21 -3.86 10.11
N ALA A 259 -6.83 -2.73 9.81
CA ALA A 259 -6.93 -1.62 10.77
C ALA A 259 -7.52 -2.08 12.12
N LYS A 260 -8.57 -2.89 12.09
CA LYS A 260 -9.25 -3.38 13.31
C LYS A 260 -8.37 -4.25 14.19
N ASP A 261 -7.50 -5.06 13.59
CA ASP A 261 -6.55 -5.92 14.31
C ASP A 261 -5.56 -5.07 15.12
N LEU A 262 -5.40 -3.80 14.75
CA LEU A 262 -4.54 -2.81 15.38
C LEU A 262 -5.30 -1.81 16.29
N GLY A 263 -6.60 -2.00 16.49
CA GLY A 263 -7.42 -1.05 17.23
C GLY A 263 -7.64 0.27 16.49
N LEU A 264 -7.62 0.23 15.16
CA LEU A 264 -7.88 1.35 14.26
C LEU A 264 -9.12 1.08 13.41
N SER A 265 -9.57 2.10 12.69
CA SER A 265 -10.44 1.95 11.53
C SER A 265 -9.88 2.76 10.36
N ALA A 266 -10.21 2.34 9.15
CA ALA A 266 -9.78 2.99 7.92
C ALA A 266 -10.98 3.20 7.00
N GLU A 267 -11.09 4.39 6.42
CA GLU A 267 -12.11 4.75 5.46
C GLU A 267 -11.48 5.06 4.12
N SER A 268 -11.96 4.39 3.06
CA SER A 268 -11.52 4.67 1.69
C SER A 268 -12.38 5.76 1.08
N VAL A 269 -11.79 6.91 0.80
CA VAL A 269 -12.46 8.10 0.28
C VAL A 269 -11.89 8.51 -1.09
N ASP A 270 -12.66 9.31 -1.84
CA ASP A 270 -12.15 9.94 -3.05
C ASP A 270 -11.18 11.08 -2.71
N ALA A 271 -10.06 11.16 -3.44
CA ALA A 271 -9.06 12.19 -3.22
C ALA A 271 -9.61 13.57 -3.56
N SER A 272 -9.67 14.46 -2.57
CA SER A 272 -10.13 15.84 -2.72
C SER A 272 -9.44 16.78 -1.72
N MET A 273 -9.45 18.07 -2.04
CA MET A 273 -8.95 19.11 -1.15
C MET A 273 -9.75 19.18 0.17
N GLU A 274 -11.06 19.00 0.05
CA GLU A 274 -11.97 19.00 1.20
C GLU A 274 -11.66 17.86 2.16
N GLU A 275 -11.48 16.66 1.61
CA GLU A 275 -11.15 15.47 2.38
C GLU A 275 -9.79 15.58 3.08
N ILE A 276 -8.76 16.01 2.34
CA ILE A 276 -7.42 16.21 2.92
C ILE A 276 -7.49 17.21 4.09
N THR A 277 -8.11 18.37 3.86
CA THR A 277 -8.14 19.42 4.88
C THR A 277 -9.05 19.09 6.04
N GLY A 278 -10.17 18.42 5.79
CA GLY A 278 -11.13 17.98 6.82
C GLY A 278 -10.54 16.94 7.75
N SER A 279 -9.95 15.90 7.18
CA SER A 279 -9.36 14.80 7.95
C SER A 279 -8.15 15.27 8.77
N LEU A 280 -7.23 16.02 8.16
CA LEU A 280 -6.03 16.48 8.87
C LEU A 280 -6.32 17.49 9.99
N LYS A 281 -7.37 18.33 9.86
CA LYS A 281 -7.83 19.20 10.96
C LYS A 281 -8.30 18.43 12.18
N ASN A 282 -8.79 17.21 11.98
CA ASN A 282 -9.26 16.32 13.05
C ASN A 282 -8.17 15.35 13.53
N ASN A 283 -6.91 15.56 13.14
CA ASN A 283 -5.77 14.68 13.44
C ASN A 283 -5.95 13.24 12.91
N HIS A 284 -6.66 13.09 11.81
CA HIS A 284 -6.77 11.82 11.10
C HIS A 284 -5.70 11.77 10.00
N PRO A 285 -4.61 11.01 10.18
CA PRO A 285 -3.61 10.85 9.14
C PRO A 285 -4.19 10.12 7.93
N ILE A 286 -3.70 10.46 6.75
CA ILE A 286 -4.19 9.89 5.51
C ILE A 286 -3.06 9.13 4.83
N ILE A 287 -3.28 7.87 4.49
CA ILE A 287 -2.35 7.07 3.69
C ILE A 287 -2.79 7.17 2.23
N VAL A 288 -1.86 7.53 1.36
CA VAL A 288 -2.10 7.65 -0.08
C VAL A 288 -1.05 6.87 -0.87
N LEU A 289 -1.45 6.34 -2.02
CA LEU A 289 -0.53 5.74 -2.97
C LEU A 289 -0.02 6.82 -3.92
N ALA A 290 1.27 7.12 -3.84
CA ALA A 290 1.96 8.00 -4.79
C ALA A 290 2.15 7.27 -6.12
N ASN A 291 1.93 7.99 -7.23
CA ASN A 291 2.07 7.44 -8.58
C ASN A 291 3.55 7.37 -8.99
N ASP A 292 3.85 6.52 -9.99
CA ASP A 292 5.20 6.45 -10.57
C ASP A 292 5.68 7.83 -11.04
N ASN A 293 6.99 8.08 -10.88
CA ASN A 293 7.68 9.29 -11.30
C ASN A 293 7.11 10.58 -10.71
N THR A 294 6.54 10.52 -9.50
CA THR A 294 6.06 11.70 -8.76
C THR A 294 7.01 12.06 -7.62
N PHE A 295 6.92 11.39 -6.48
CA PHE A 295 7.86 11.57 -5.37
C PHE A 295 9.14 10.74 -5.55
N THR A 296 9.00 9.53 -6.08
CA THR A 296 10.09 8.65 -6.49
C THR A 296 9.81 8.05 -7.86
N LYS A 297 10.73 7.25 -8.39
CA LYS A 297 10.58 6.54 -9.67
C LYS A 297 9.40 5.56 -9.64
N HIS A 298 9.15 4.91 -8.51
CA HIS A 298 8.16 3.86 -8.36
C HIS A 298 7.00 4.28 -7.44
N GLN A 299 5.82 3.73 -7.72
CA GLN A 299 4.68 3.93 -6.81
C GLN A 299 4.97 3.35 -5.42
N HIS A 300 4.53 4.06 -4.41
CA HIS A 300 4.71 3.69 -3.01
C HIS A 300 3.73 4.46 -2.12
N TYR A 301 3.58 4.03 -0.86
CA TYR A 301 2.69 4.71 0.08
C TYR A 301 3.41 5.84 0.82
N VAL A 302 2.70 6.96 0.97
CA VAL A 302 3.12 8.08 1.81
C VAL A 302 2.01 8.46 2.79
N VAL A 303 2.35 9.20 3.85
CA VAL A 303 1.39 9.67 4.86
C VAL A 303 1.25 11.18 4.76
N LEU A 304 0.01 11.65 4.60
CA LEU A 304 -0.34 13.04 4.84
C LEU A 304 -0.49 13.19 6.34
N ALA A 305 0.48 13.85 6.98
CA ALA A 305 0.68 13.79 8.42
C ALA A 305 -0.04 14.93 9.18
N SER A 306 -0.02 16.14 8.63
CA SER A 306 -0.64 17.30 9.26
C SER A 306 -0.87 18.44 8.28
N LEU A 307 -1.83 19.30 8.61
CA LEU A 307 -2.15 20.51 7.87
C LEU A 307 -1.51 21.72 8.57
N ASN A 308 -0.74 22.51 7.82
CA ASN A 308 -0.16 23.74 8.31
C ASN A 308 -1.15 24.92 8.27
N THR A 309 -0.87 25.98 9.01
CA THR A 309 -1.72 27.18 9.07
C THR A 309 -1.85 27.92 7.74
N ASP A 310 -0.89 27.76 6.84
CA ASP A 310 -0.91 28.32 5.48
C ASP A 310 -1.63 27.43 4.46
N GLY A 311 -2.20 26.30 4.89
CA GLY A 311 -2.92 25.34 4.05
C GLY A 311 -2.03 24.34 3.33
N THR A 312 -0.73 24.34 3.57
CA THR A 312 0.18 23.29 3.09
C THR A 312 0.10 22.04 3.98
N VAL A 313 0.52 20.91 3.45
CA VAL A 313 0.47 19.60 4.10
C VAL A 313 1.87 19.05 4.31
N ASN A 314 2.16 18.55 5.50
CA ASN A 314 3.36 17.78 5.76
C ASN A 314 3.15 16.37 5.23
N VAL A 315 3.96 15.99 4.25
CA VAL A 315 3.98 14.64 3.65
C VAL A 315 5.16 13.89 4.23
N TYR A 316 4.90 12.74 4.84
CA TYR A 316 5.93 11.85 5.35
C TYR A 316 6.06 10.66 4.41
N ASP A 317 7.19 10.62 3.73
CA ASP A 317 7.53 9.59 2.76
C ASP A 317 8.48 8.58 3.41
N PRO A 318 8.05 7.31 3.56
CA PRO A 318 8.88 6.27 4.16
C PRO A 318 10.16 5.94 3.39
N THR A 319 10.20 6.28 2.10
CA THR A 319 11.27 5.89 1.18
C THR A 319 12.10 7.06 0.68
N ASN A 320 11.67 8.31 0.95
CA ASN A 320 12.38 9.49 0.46
C ASN A 320 12.38 10.63 1.49
N SER A 321 13.54 10.85 2.11
CA SER A 321 13.71 11.92 3.11
C SER A 321 13.54 13.31 2.51
N LEU A 322 13.88 13.50 1.24
CA LEU A 322 13.78 14.80 0.57
C LEU A 322 12.34 15.26 0.41
N VAL A 323 11.40 14.32 0.22
CA VAL A 323 9.95 14.60 0.18
C VAL A 323 9.47 15.08 1.55
N SER A 324 9.97 14.49 2.61
CA SER A 324 9.54 14.74 4.00
C SER A 324 10.13 16.03 4.60
N THR A 325 11.11 16.66 3.94
CA THR A 325 11.82 17.85 4.47
C THR A 325 11.05 19.15 4.28
N ARG A 326 9.99 19.18 3.49
CA ARG A 326 9.24 20.40 3.17
C ARG A 326 7.74 20.13 3.12
N PRO A 327 6.90 21.13 3.40
CA PRO A 327 5.47 21.01 3.18
C PRO A 327 5.13 21.09 1.69
N TRP A 328 3.95 20.57 1.34
CA TRP A 328 3.44 20.45 -0.03
C TRP A 328 2.08 21.11 -0.16
N ALA A 329 1.83 21.76 -1.29
CA ALA A 329 0.48 22.21 -1.62
C ALA A 329 -0.44 21.00 -1.83
N ALA A 330 -1.61 20.98 -1.21
CA ALA A 330 -2.53 19.86 -1.32
C ALA A 330 -2.96 19.59 -2.77
N GLN A 331 -3.05 20.61 -3.62
CA GLN A 331 -3.31 20.45 -5.05
C GLN A 331 -2.20 19.67 -5.78
N THR A 332 -0.93 19.83 -5.36
CA THR A 332 0.19 19.05 -5.91
C THR A 332 0.08 17.59 -5.49
N ILE A 333 -0.28 17.33 -4.22
CA ILE A 333 -0.48 15.99 -3.70
C ILE A 333 -1.56 15.26 -4.51
N LEU A 334 -2.71 15.90 -4.77
CA LEU A 334 -3.79 15.34 -5.59
C LEU A 334 -3.35 14.98 -7.01
N GLY A 335 -2.41 15.75 -7.58
CA GLY A 335 -1.82 15.44 -8.90
C GLY A 335 -0.82 14.28 -8.88
N TYR A 336 -0.27 13.96 -7.72
CA TYR A 336 0.82 12.98 -7.54
C TYR A 336 0.36 11.64 -6.98
N THR A 337 -0.87 11.54 -6.52
CA THR A 337 -1.41 10.36 -5.84
C THR A 337 -2.56 9.72 -6.60
N SER A 338 -2.92 8.51 -6.23
CA SER A 338 -4.09 7.82 -6.74
C SER A 338 -5.38 8.56 -6.37
N SER A 339 -6.48 8.24 -7.08
CA SER A 339 -7.80 8.85 -6.85
C SER A 339 -8.48 8.43 -5.55
N LYS A 340 -7.92 7.46 -4.82
CA LYS A 340 -8.41 6.98 -3.53
C LYS A 340 -7.38 7.23 -2.44
N MET A 341 -7.89 7.60 -1.27
CA MET A 341 -7.11 7.81 -0.04
C MET A 341 -7.67 6.97 1.08
N MET A 342 -6.81 6.55 2.02
CA MET A 342 -7.20 5.88 3.25
C MET A 342 -7.11 6.86 4.42
N VAL A 343 -8.24 7.32 4.94
CA VAL A 343 -8.31 8.10 6.17
C VAL A 343 -8.28 7.16 7.35
N MET A 344 -7.33 7.37 8.26
CA MET A 344 -7.12 6.51 9.41
C MET A 344 -7.70 7.13 10.68
N HIS A 345 -8.40 6.32 11.48
CA HIS A 345 -9.05 6.74 12.72
C HIS A 345 -8.67 5.80 13.87
N ALA A 346 -8.68 6.29 15.10
CA ALA A 346 -8.71 5.41 16.26
C ALA A 346 -10.04 4.64 16.26
N ALA A 347 -10.04 3.37 16.65
CA ALA A 347 -11.29 2.64 16.80
C ALA A 347 -12.15 3.28 17.91
N SER A 348 -13.45 3.47 17.66
CA SER A 348 -14.40 3.88 18.71
C SER A 348 -14.48 2.79 19.77
N GLN A 349 -14.52 3.17 21.05
CA GLN A 349 -14.56 2.23 22.19
C GLN A 349 -15.76 1.28 22.15
N ASP A 350 -16.86 1.66 21.49
CA ASP A 350 -18.04 0.82 21.30
C ASP A 350 -17.79 -0.49 20.54
N SER A 351 -16.67 -0.58 19.82
CA SER A 351 -16.30 -1.77 19.06
C SER A 351 -15.46 -2.78 19.85
N GLN A 352 -14.90 -2.39 21.01
CA GLN A 352 -14.08 -3.28 21.85
C GLN A 352 -14.92 -4.09 22.83
N ASP A 353 -16.06 -3.55 23.28
CA ASP A 353 -16.95 -4.26 24.21
C ASP A 353 -17.74 -5.39 23.55
N ALA A 354 -17.90 -5.37 22.24
CA ALA A 354 -18.59 -6.44 21.49
C ALA A 354 -17.73 -7.72 21.32
N GLN A 355 -16.41 -7.64 21.46
CA GLN A 355 -15.51 -8.79 21.33
C GLN A 355 -15.22 -9.48 22.66
N GLY A 356 -15.27 -8.73 23.78
CA GLY A 356 -15.09 -9.29 25.12
C GLY A 356 -16.29 -10.09 25.66
N SER A 357 -17.45 -10.02 25.00
CA SER A 357 -18.70 -10.65 25.46
C SER A 357 -19.01 -12.01 24.83
N LYS A 358 -18.20 -12.50 23.89
CA LYS A 358 -18.46 -13.81 23.21
C LYS A 358 -17.73 -15.01 23.82
N ASP A 359 -16.72 -14.79 24.64
CA ASP A 359 -15.92 -15.90 25.22
C ASP A 359 -16.35 -16.30 26.64
N SER A 360 -17.48 -15.76 27.16
CA SER A 360 -17.93 -16.09 28.54
C SER A 360 -19.27 -16.83 28.62
N LYS A 361 -19.76 -17.43 27.54
CA LYS A 361 -21.06 -18.14 27.52
C LYS A 361 -20.99 -19.58 27.05
N ASP A 362 -19.97 -20.31 27.47
CA ASP A 362 -20.03 -21.77 27.31
C ASP A 362 -19.33 -22.48 28.46
N SER A 363 -19.96 -22.51 29.61
CA SER A 363 -19.73 -23.50 30.69
C SER A 363 -20.65 -23.17 31.88
N GLN A 364 -21.91 -23.57 31.84
CA GLN A 364 -22.65 -24.06 33.01
C GLN A 364 -24.09 -24.39 32.62
N GLU A 365 -24.27 -25.63 32.23
CA GLU A 365 -25.56 -26.32 32.36
C GLU A 365 -25.37 -27.49 33.32
N GLY A 366 -26.17 -27.49 34.39
CA GLY A 366 -26.38 -28.70 35.18
C GLY A 366 -26.22 -28.54 36.69
N SER A 367 -27.26 -28.18 37.41
CA SER A 367 -27.85 -28.99 38.46
C SER A 367 -28.85 -28.21 39.28
N ASN A 368 -30.04 -28.69 39.22
CA ASN A 368 -31.25 -28.33 39.95
C ASN A 368 -31.16 -28.77 41.42
N THR A 369 -31.63 -28.02 42.40
CA THR A 369 -32.71 -28.38 43.33
C THR A 369 -32.81 -27.46 44.53
N SER A 370 -33.97 -26.83 44.63
CA SER A 370 -34.87 -26.61 45.75
C SER A 370 -34.40 -26.16 47.13
N LYS A 371 -35.18 -25.19 47.61
CA LYS A 371 -35.82 -24.96 48.91
C LYS A 371 -35.37 -23.79 49.76
N SER A 372 -36.18 -22.75 49.74
CA SER A 372 -37.08 -22.23 50.78
C SER A 372 -36.46 -21.58 52.03
N SER A 373 -36.99 -20.42 52.26
CA SER A 373 -37.49 -19.79 53.49
C SER A 373 -36.62 -18.78 54.24
N SER A 374 -37.17 -17.60 54.23
CA SER A 374 -37.53 -16.74 55.34
C SER A 374 -36.44 -16.19 56.27
N GLY A 375 -36.55 -14.88 56.47
CA GLY A 375 -36.38 -14.31 57.79
C GLY A 375 -35.50 -13.05 57.82
N SER A 376 -36.14 -11.92 57.66
CA SER A 376 -36.19 -10.76 58.58
C SER A 376 -34.89 -10.23 59.22
N ASN A 377 -34.69 -8.99 58.93
CA ASN A 377 -34.67 -7.82 59.82
C ASN A 377 -33.44 -7.46 60.67
N ILE A 378 -33.26 -6.15 60.66
CA ILE A 378 -32.86 -5.23 61.73
C ILE A 378 -31.35 -4.89 61.79
N SER A 379 -31.01 -3.70 61.39
CA SER A 379 -30.92 -2.46 62.13
C SER A 379 -29.60 -2.16 62.85
N SER A 380 -29.18 -0.99 62.60
CA SER A 380 -28.60 0.02 63.50
C SER A 380 -27.07 0.07 63.66
N THR A 381 -26.63 1.18 63.28
CA THR A 381 -26.05 2.32 64.03
C THR A 381 -24.58 2.30 64.35
N SER A 382 -23.99 3.33 63.92
CA SER A 382 -23.34 4.37 64.69
C SER A 382 -21.82 4.34 64.88
N SER A 383 -21.25 5.31 64.24
CA SER A 383 -20.43 6.39 64.78
C SER A 383 -18.99 6.16 65.26
N LYS A 384 -18.25 7.09 64.79
CA LYS A 384 -17.27 7.98 65.47
C LYS A 384 -15.78 7.64 65.41
N ASP A 385 -15.19 8.57 64.81
CA ASP A 385 -14.10 9.48 65.27
C ASP A 385 -12.75 8.87 65.68
N SER A 386 -11.71 9.30 65.12
CA SER A 386 -10.83 10.38 65.50
C SER A 386 -9.38 10.18 65.13
N LYS A 387 -8.84 11.23 64.48
CA LYS A 387 -7.56 11.91 64.76
C LYS A 387 -6.25 11.12 64.78
N SER A 388 -5.38 11.50 63.89
CA SER A 388 -4.31 12.52 63.99
C SER A 388 -2.91 11.99 64.25
N ASN A 389 -2.01 12.72 63.60
CA ASN A 389 -0.59 12.98 63.84
C ASN A 389 0.36 12.12 63.03
N ALA A 390 1.08 12.72 62.11
CA ALA A 390 2.11 13.72 62.14
C ALA A 390 3.53 13.14 62.38
N SER A 391 4.36 13.49 61.48
CA SER A 391 5.82 13.66 61.58
C SER A 391 6.70 12.43 61.56
N ASN A 392 7.43 12.23 60.54
CA ASN A 392 8.82 12.72 60.32
C ASN A 392 9.15 12.61 58.81
#